data_f3b189716dec1f5ccb17f830ecafc49a
#
_entry.id   f3b189716dec1f5ccb17f830ecafc49a
#
_cell.length_a   1.000
_cell.length_b   1.000
_cell.length_c   1.000
_cell.angle_alpha   90.00
_cell.angle_beta   90.00
_cell.angle_gamma   90.00
#
_symmetry.space_group_name_H-M   'P 1'
#
loop_
_entity.id
_entity.type
_entity.pdbx_description
1 polymer ?
#
loop_
_entity_poly.entity_id
_entity_poly.type
_entity_poly.pdbx_seq_one_letter_code
_entity_poly.pdbx_strand_id
1 'polypeptide(L)'
;MNTQLEPAIAAMVADFIAAGRPKASKLSWQTRREGYLASAVLGGEREEVGAIEEWQADHYAIRLYRPKCLPCPAYPVLIYFHGGCFVSGDFETHDRQMRMLCNSAHALVFAVHTRLVPEHPYPAAHDDALAATLAIMAALPQWHGDPGRVALAGDSAGGHLALVTTLRLKAAGAALPAAQ
;
A
#
# COMPACT_ATOMS: atom_id res chain seq x y z
N MET A 1 15.77 24.14 -22.51
CA MET A 1 14.34 23.95 -22.31
C MET A 1 13.95 24.68 -21.03
N ASN A 2 13.08 25.68 -21.14
CA ASN A 2 12.65 26.45 -19.98
C ASN A 2 11.57 25.60 -19.27
N THR A 3 11.96 24.79 -18.29
CA THR A 3 11.05 23.96 -17.49
C THR A 3 10.38 24.86 -16.45
N GLN A 4 9.37 25.62 -16.87
CA GLN A 4 8.48 26.28 -15.92
C GLN A 4 7.64 25.22 -15.23
N LEU A 5 7.71 25.21 -13.88
CA LEU A 5 6.80 24.40 -13.08
C LEU A 5 5.36 24.88 -13.31
N GLU A 6 4.44 23.95 -13.28
CA GLU A 6 3.01 24.26 -13.24
C GLU A 6 2.74 25.19 -12.03
N PRO A 7 1.89 26.24 -12.16
CA PRO A 7 1.74 27.27 -11.12
C PRO A 7 1.41 26.76 -9.73
N ALA A 8 0.55 25.74 -9.60
CA ALA A 8 0.21 25.15 -8.32
C ALA A 8 1.41 24.44 -7.67
N ILE A 9 2.20 23.72 -8.48
CA ILE A 9 3.42 23.06 -8.02
C ILE A 9 4.49 24.11 -7.63
N ALA A 10 4.62 25.19 -8.40
CA ALA A 10 5.54 26.28 -8.07
C ALA A 10 5.19 26.93 -6.73
N ALA A 11 3.91 27.15 -6.46
CA ALA A 11 3.43 27.67 -5.17
C ALA A 11 3.75 26.71 -4.01
N MET A 12 3.46 25.43 -4.15
CA MET A 12 3.79 24.41 -3.14
C MET A 12 5.30 24.37 -2.83
N VAL A 13 6.14 24.46 -3.85
CA VAL A 13 7.60 24.46 -3.68
C VAL A 13 8.05 25.74 -2.96
N ALA A 14 7.48 26.90 -3.33
CA ALA A 14 7.78 28.17 -2.66
C ALA A 14 7.41 28.13 -1.17
N ASP A 15 6.22 27.63 -0.85
CA ASP A 15 5.75 27.47 0.54
C ASP A 15 6.64 26.50 1.33
N PHE A 16 7.04 25.41 0.71
CA PHE A 16 7.95 24.44 1.34
C PHE A 16 9.31 25.06 1.67
N ILE A 17 9.87 25.87 0.74
CA ILE A 17 11.13 26.57 0.93
C ILE A 17 10.97 27.64 2.02
N ALA A 18 9.91 28.46 1.96
CA ALA A 18 9.64 29.53 2.93
C ALA A 18 9.45 29.00 4.36
N ALA A 19 8.89 27.79 4.49
CA ALA A 19 8.73 27.14 5.79
C ALA A 19 10.06 26.76 6.48
N GLY A 20 11.19 26.82 5.78
CA GLY A 20 12.53 26.60 6.34
C GLY A 20 12.70 25.23 7.03
N ARG A 21 11.97 24.22 6.58
CA ARG A 21 11.95 22.91 7.24
C ARG A 21 13.34 22.25 7.21
N PRO A 22 13.73 21.56 8.29
CA PRO A 22 15.01 20.86 8.32
C PRO A 22 15.04 19.75 7.26
N LYS A 23 16.23 19.46 6.74
CA LYS A 23 16.41 18.34 5.80
C LYS A 23 15.92 17.02 6.44
N ALA A 24 15.28 16.17 5.66
CA ALA A 24 14.76 14.87 6.13
C ALA A 24 15.84 14.03 6.86
N SER A 25 17.11 14.12 6.43
CA SER A 25 18.25 13.44 7.07
C SER A 25 18.56 13.91 8.51
N LYS A 26 17.98 15.04 8.92
CA LYS A 26 18.13 15.61 10.27
C LYS A 26 16.94 15.32 11.19
N LEU A 27 15.86 14.74 10.64
CA LEU A 27 14.66 14.40 11.39
C LEU A 27 14.77 13.00 11.99
N SER A 28 14.17 12.81 13.17
CA SER A 28 13.95 11.47 13.73
C SER A 28 13.03 10.64 12.83
N TRP A 29 13.09 9.33 12.96
CA TRP A 29 12.16 8.43 12.24
C TRP A 29 10.71 8.73 12.60
N GLN A 30 10.44 8.99 13.87
CA GLN A 30 9.11 9.34 14.35
C GLN A 30 8.58 10.62 13.66
N THR A 31 9.38 11.69 13.63
CA THR A 31 8.99 12.95 12.97
C THR A 31 8.76 12.77 11.47
N ARG A 32 9.54 11.88 10.82
CA ARG A 32 9.34 11.55 9.41
C ARG A 32 8.01 10.82 9.17
N ARG A 33 7.66 9.85 10.02
CA ARG A 33 6.40 9.10 9.97
C ARG A 33 5.21 10.03 10.18
N GLU A 34 5.27 10.88 11.19
CA GLU A 34 4.24 11.90 11.46
C GLU A 34 4.05 12.86 10.27
N GLY A 35 5.15 13.33 9.69
CA GLY A 35 5.13 14.19 8.51
C GLY A 35 4.54 13.48 7.28
N TYR A 36 4.83 12.20 7.10
CA TYR A 36 4.25 11.41 6.01
C TYR A 36 2.75 11.20 6.21
N LEU A 37 2.34 10.85 7.41
CA LEU A 37 0.91 10.73 7.76
C LEU A 37 0.16 12.05 7.55
N ALA A 38 0.75 13.16 8.00
CA ALA A 38 0.15 14.49 7.81
C ALA A 38 -0.02 14.85 6.32
N SER A 39 0.81 14.31 5.42
CA SER A 39 0.68 14.53 3.98
C SER A 39 -0.49 13.78 3.34
N ALA A 40 -1.08 12.81 4.01
CA ALA A 40 -2.20 12.02 3.48
C ALA A 40 -3.40 12.89 3.07
N VAL A 41 -3.57 14.07 3.68
CA VAL A 41 -4.62 15.03 3.30
C VAL A 41 -4.50 15.49 1.85
N LEU A 42 -3.31 15.50 1.28
CA LEU A 42 -3.07 15.88 -0.11
C LEU A 42 -3.68 14.89 -1.13
N GLY A 43 -4.01 13.69 -0.71
CA GLY A 43 -4.71 12.69 -1.52
C GLY A 43 -6.19 12.99 -1.79
N GLY A 44 -6.71 14.12 -1.30
CA GLY A 44 -8.10 14.53 -1.49
C GLY A 44 -9.09 13.89 -0.51
N GLU A 45 -10.35 13.86 -0.88
CA GLU A 45 -11.41 13.28 -0.05
C GLU A 45 -11.36 11.75 -0.04
N ARG A 46 -11.87 11.15 1.03
CA ARG A 46 -11.97 9.69 1.14
C ARG A 46 -13.27 9.23 0.48
N GLU A 47 -13.14 8.44 -0.57
CA GLU A 47 -14.30 7.78 -1.15
C GLU A 47 -14.90 6.77 -0.16
N GLU A 48 -16.21 6.65 -0.17
CA GLU A 48 -16.87 5.58 0.57
C GLU A 48 -16.74 4.25 -0.16
N VAL A 49 -16.46 3.19 0.57
CA VAL A 49 -16.45 1.79 0.11
C VAL A 49 -17.55 0.98 0.79
N GLY A 50 -17.78 -0.24 0.34
CA GLY A 50 -18.82 -1.10 0.91
C GLY A 50 -18.56 -1.53 2.34
N ALA A 51 -17.32 -1.92 2.65
CA ALA A 51 -16.87 -2.26 3.99
C ALA A 51 -15.35 -2.14 4.10
N ILE A 52 -14.88 -1.98 5.34
CA ILE A 52 -13.46 -2.08 5.69
C ILE A 52 -13.36 -3.05 6.87
N GLU A 53 -12.44 -3.98 6.75
CA GLU A 53 -12.12 -4.96 7.78
C GLU A 53 -10.62 -4.94 8.05
N GLU A 54 -10.21 -5.10 9.30
CA GLU A 54 -8.79 -5.14 9.67
C GLU A 54 -8.51 -6.33 10.56
N TRP A 55 -7.32 -6.90 10.40
CA TRP A 55 -6.80 -7.87 11.34
C TRP A 55 -5.29 -7.81 11.45
N GLN A 56 -4.79 -8.19 12.61
CA GLN A 56 -3.39 -8.27 12.94
C GLN A 56 -2.94 -9.73 12.91
N ALA A 57 -1.89 -10.02 12.18
CA ALA A 57 -1.12 -11.25 12.29
C ALA A 57 0.09 -11.02 13.21
N ASP A 58 0.94 -12.04 13.40
CA ASP A 58 2.09 -11.95 14.31
C ASP A 58 3.05 -10.81 13.97
N HIS A 59 3.27 -10.58 12.69
CA HIS A 59 4.30 -9.64 12.21
C HIS A 59 3.81 -8.59 11.21
N TYR A 60 2.60 -8.72 10.68
CA TYR A 60 2.02 -7.80 9.72
C TYR A 60 0.55 -7.56 10.02
N ALA A 61 0.00 -6.50 9.47
CA ALA A 61 -1.43 -6.22 9.52
C ALA A 61 -2.02 -6.17 8.11
N ILE A 62 -3.31 -6.43 8.00
CA ILE A 62 -4.03 -6.36 6.73
C ILE A 62 -5.29 -5.54 6.95
N ARG A 63 -5.57 -4.65 5.99
CA ARG A 63 -6.84 -3.94 5.85
C ARG A 63 -7.47 -4.32 4.52
N LEU A 64 -8.65 -4.91 4.56
CA LEU A 64 -9.45 -5.24 3.39
C LEU A 64 -10.46 -4.14 3.11
N TYR A 65 -10.48 -3.65 1.89
CA TYR A 65 -11.49 -2.76 1.35
C TYR A 65 -12.39 -3.55 0.41
N ARG A 66 -13.71 -3.47 0.63
CA ARG A 66 -14.73 -4.10 -0.21
C ARG A 66 -15.46 -3.05 -1.03
N PRO A 67 -15.66 -3.25 -2.34
CA PRO A 67 -16.37 -2.28 -3.18
C PRO A 67 -17.85 -2.20 -2.81
N LYS A 68 -18.45 -1.03 -3.06
CA LYS A 68 -19.90 -0.82 -3.04
C LYS A 68 -20.55 -1.44 -4.27
N CYS A 69 -20.48 -2.72 -4.48
CA CYS A 69 -21.08 -3.33 -5.65
C CYS A 69 -22.10 -4.40 -5.30
N LEU A 70 -22.95 -4.68 -6.28
CA LEU A 70 -23.90 -5.78 -6.20
C LEU A 70 -23.16 -7.10 -6.01
N PRO A 71 -23.82 -8.12 -5.45
CA PRO A 71 -23.22 -9.43 -5.25
C PRO A 71 -22.52 -9.90 -6.51
N CYS A 72 -21.24 -10.15 -6.42
CA CYS A 72 -20.43 -10.70 -7.50
C CYS A 72 -20.05 -12.14 -7.12
N PRO A 73 -20.17 -13.10 -8.06
CA PRO A 73 -19.81 -14.49 -7.78
C PRO A 73 -18.36 -14.65 -7.30
N ALA A 74 -17.46 -13.84 -7.85
CA ALA A 74 -16.08 -13.78 -7.44
C ALA A 74 -15.49 -12.41 -7.82
N TYR A 75 -14.79 -11.77 -6.86
CA TYR A 75 -14.17 -10.47 -7.05
C TYR A 75 -12.74 -10.60 -7.56
N PRO A 76 -12.27 -9.70 -8.45
CA PRO A 76 -10.84 -9.50 -8.64
C PRO A 76 -10.19 -9.10 -7.30
N VAL A 77 -8.92 -9.42 -7.14
CA VAL A 77 -8.18 -9.19 -5.90
C VAL A 77 -6.92 -8.40 -6.17
N LEU A 78 -6.73 -7.34 -5.43
CA LEU A 78 -5.49 -6.57 -5.41
C LEU A 78 -4.86 -6.68 -4.02
N ILE A 79 -3.64 -7.19 -3.94
CA ILE A 79 -2.83 -7.16 -2.74
C ILE A 79 -1.83 -6.01 -2.91
N TYR A 80 -1.91 -5.02 -2.03
CA TYR A 80 -1.17 -3.78 -2.16
C TYR A 80 -0.20 -3.58 -0.99
N PHE A 81 1.04 -3.25 -1.32
CA PHE A 81 2.09 -2.88 -0.38
C PHE A 81 2.35 -1.38 -0.48
N HIS A 82 2.25 -0.67 0.64
CA HIS A 82 2.46 0.77 0.66
C HIS A 82 3.92 1.16 0.47
N GLY A 83 4.16 2.35 -0.07
CA GLY A 83 5.46 2.98 -0.13
C GLY A 83 5.89 3.58 1.20
N GLY A 84 7.02 4.29 1.19
CA GLY A 84 7.55 4.97 2.37
C GLY A 84 8.97 4.56 2.73
N CYS A 85 9.77 4.11 1.74
CA CYS A 85 11.19 3.75 1.88
C CYS A 85 11.46 2.69 2.97
N PHE A 86 10.52 1.81 3.26
CA PHE A 86 10.55 0.83 4.36
C PHE A 86 10.60 1.44 5.76
N VAL A 87 10.62 2.77 5.91
CA VAL A 87 10.75 3.46 7.20
C VAL A 87 9.46 4.13 7.66
N SER A 88 8.51 4.34 6.77
CA SER A 88 7.24 5.03 7.00
C SER A 88 6.14 4.45 6.11
N GLY A 89 4.94 4.96 6.28
CA GLY A 89 3.75 4.45 5.61
C GLY A 89 2.93 3.57 6.55
N ASP A 90 1.63 3.63 6.37
CA ASP A 90 0.64 2.85 7.10
C ASP A 90 -0.69 2.83 6.31
N PHE A 91 -1.73 2.27 6.89
CA PHE A 91 -3.04 2.25 6.27
C PHE A 91 -3.61 3.65 6.04
N GLU A 92 -3.37 4.59 6.96
CA GLU A 92 -3.94 5.94 6.87
C GLU A 92 -3.25 6.79 5.79
N THR A 93 -1.95 6.58 5.58
CA THR A 93 -1.21 7.28 4.52
C THR A 93 -1.70 6.92 3.13
N HIS A 94 -2.25 5.70 2.94
CA HIS A 94 -2.69 5.17 1.66
C HIS A 94 -4.21 4.92 1.57
N ASP A 95 -4.98 5.21 2.62
CA ASP A 95 -6.41 4.89 2.70
C ASP A 95 -7.22 5.43 1.50
N ARG A 96 -6.96 6.67 1.09
CA ARG A 96 -7.65 7.29 -0.05
C ARG A 96 -7.39 6.54 -1.35
N GLN A 97 -6.14 6.18 -1.58
CA GLN A 97 -5.73 5.44 -2.77
C GLN A 97 -6.33 4.04 -2.79
N MET A 98 -6.36 3.36 -1.65
CA MET A 98 -6.97 2.02 -1.54
C MET A 98 -8.47 2.05 -1.83
N ARG A 99 -9.18 3.05 -1.31
CA ARG A 99 -10.62 3.24 -1.58
C ARG A 99 -10.88 3.52 -3.07
N MET A 100 -10.10 4.40 -3.67
CA MET A 100 -10.19 4.70 -5.10
C MET A 100 -9.94 3.44 -5.96
N LEU A 101 -8.88 2.69 -5.66
CA LEU A 101 -8.57 1.44 -6.38
C LEU A 101 -9.68 0.40 -6.20
N CYS A 102 -10.21 0.25 -4.97
CA CYS A 102 -11.30 -0.67 -4.67
C CYS A 102 -12.56 -0.36 -5.52
N ASN A 103 -12.96 0.91 -5.55
CA ASN A 103 -14.15 1.33 -6.30
C ASN A 103 -13.93 1.27 -7.82
N SER A 104 -12.80 1.81 -8.31
CA SER A 104 -12.51 1.90 -9.75
C SER A 104 -12.33 0.53 -10.39
N ALA A 105 -11.72 -0.43 -9.69
CA ALA A 105 -11.50 -1.78 -10.19
C ALA A 105 -12.63 -2.75 -9.82
N HIS A 106 -13.60 -2.34 -9.00
CA HIS A 106 -14.60 -3.22 -8.41
C HIS A 106 -13.97 -4.49 -7.80
N ALA A 107 -12.86 -4.32 -7.08
CA ALA A 107 -12.00 -5.37 -6.57
C ALA A 107 -11.95 -5.37 -5.04
N LEU A 108 -11.66 -6.53 -4.46
CA LEU A 108 -11.18 -6.61 -3.09
C LEU A 108 -9.76 -6.06 -3.06
N VAL A 109 -9.49 -5.06 -2.22
CA VAL A 109 -8.15 -4.50 -2.04
C VAL A 109 -7.65 -4.86 -0.64
N PHE A 110 -6.60 -5.65 -0.59
CA PHE A 110 -5.90 -6.02 0.65
C PHE A 110 -4.66 -5.14 0.79
N ALA A 111 -4.74 -4.09 1.58
CA ALA A 111 -3.57 -3.31 1.97
C ALA A 111 -2.79 -4.07 3.04
N VAL A 112 -1.50 -4.25 2.83
CA VAL A 112 -0.60 -4.96 3.76
C VAL A 112 0.34 -3.96 4.41
N HIS A 113 0.34 -3.93 5.74
CA HIS A 113 1.31 -3.17 6.53
C HIS A 113 2.34 -4.14 7.09
N THR A 114 3.58 -4.00 6.62
CA THR A 114 4.72 -4.81 7.03
C THR A 114 5.52 -4.12 8.13
N ARG A 115 6.38 -4.84 8.82
CA ARG A 115 7.36 -4.26 9.74
C ARG A 115 8.26 -3.24 9.04
N LEU A 116 8.65 -2.20 9.77
CA LEU A 116 9.42 -1.09 9.26
C LEU A 116 10.85 -1.07 9.86
N VAL A 117 11.79 -0.51 9.12
CA VAL A 117 13.11 -0.17 9.63
C VAL A 117 13.06 1.18 10.35
N PRO A 118 13.93 1.43 11.32
CA PRO A 118 15.07 0.61 11.75
C PRO A 118 14.72 -0.49 12.74
N GLU A 119 13.50 -0.52 13.28
CA GLU A 119 13.08 -1.46 14.33
C GLU A 119 13.21 -2.92 13.85
N HIS A 120 12.91 -3.15 12.58
CA HIS A 120 12.96 -4.47 11.94
C HIS A 120 13.71 -4.41 10.61
N PRO A 121 15.03 -4.63 10.62
CA PRO A 121 15.84 -4.56 9.41
C PRO A 121 15.50 -5.68 8.41
N TYR A 122 16.06 -5.57 7.20
CA TYR A 122 15.98 -6.62 6.19
C TYR A 122 16.34 -8.00 6.81
N PRO A 123 15.60 -9.09 6.50
CA PRO A 123 14.54 -9.19 5.48
C PRO A 123 13.10 -9.05 6.02
N ALA A 124 12.86 -8.48 7.20
CA ALA A 124 11.59 -8.52 7.90
C ALA A 124 10.38 -8.14 7.03
N ALA A 125 10.40 -6.97 6.37
CA ALA A 125 9.29 -6.53 5.50
C ALA A 125 9.05 -7.49 4.32
N HIS A 126 10.13 -8.10 3.78
CA HIS A 126 10.02 -9.06 2.67
C HIS A 126 9.40 -10.38 3.11
N ASP A 127 9.69 -10.82 4.32
CA ASP A 127 9.10 -12.03 4.89
C ASP A 127 7.63 -11.81 5.22
N ASP A 128 7.30 -10.64 5.76
CA ASP A 128 5.92 -10.23 6.02
C ASP A 128 5.10 -10.16 4.74
N ALA A 129 5.64 -9.55 3.69
CA ALA A 129 4.96 -9.42 2.39
C ALA A 129 4.64 -10.79 1.77
N LEU A 130 5.59 -11.73 1.82
CA LEU A 130 5.38 -13.09 1.34
C LEU A 130 4.34 -13.83 2.20
N ALA A 131 4.47 -13.77 3.53
CA ALA A 131 3.56 -14.43 4.45
C ALA A 131 2.13 -13.90 4.30
N ALA A 132 1.95 -12.57 4.24
CA ALA A 132 0.66 -11.94 4.01
C ALA A 132 0.04 -12.37 2.67
N THR A 133 0.84 -12.39 1.59
CA THR A 133 0.36 -12.81 0.27
C THR A 133 -0.15 -14.25 0.30
N LEU A 134 0.63 -15.17 0.85
CA LEU A 134 0.24 -16.58 0.96
C LEU A 134 -1.03 -16.75 1.80
N ALA A 135 -1.11 -16.05 2.94
CA ALA A 135 -2.29 -16.10 3.81
C ALA A 135 -3.55 -15.57 3.12
N ILE A 136 -3.44 -14.43 2.42
CA ILE A 136 -4.56 -13.85 1.65
C ILE A 136 -5.01 -14.82 0.55
N MET A 137 -4.07 -15.32 -0.26
CA MET A 137 -4.39 -16.23 -1.37
C MET A 137 -5.07 -17.52 -0.89
N ALA A 138 -4.64 -18.08 0.23
CA ALA A 138 -5.26 -19.27 0.82
C ALA A 138 -6.68 -19.01 1.35
N ALA A 139 -6.96 -17.79 1.79
CA ALA A 139 -8.22 -17.41 2.41
C ALA A 139 -9.23 -16.75 1.44
N LEU A 140 -8.88 -16.57 0.16
CA LEU A 140 -9.74 -15.89 -0.83
C LEU A 140 -11.19 -16.41 -0.89
N PRO A 141 -11.47 -17.72 -0.77
CA PRO A 141 -12.86 -18.21 -0.80
C PRO A 141 -13.75 -17.60 0.30
N GLN A 142 -13.18 -17.25 1.45
CA GLN A 142 -13.92 -16.63 2.58
C GLN A 142 -14.48 -15.25 2.22
N TRP A 143 -13.86 -14.56 1.27
CA TRP A 143 -14.23 -13.22 0.82
C TRP A 143 -14.82 -13.20 -0.59
N HIS A 144 -15.10 -14.35 -1.20
CA HIS A 144 -15.48 -14.46 -2.60
C HIS A 144 -14.44 -13.85 -3.56
N GLY A 145 -13.15 -13.94 -3.22
CA GLY A 145 -12.06 -13.54 -4.12
C GLY A 145 -11.78 -14.59 -5.16
N ASP A 146 -11.49 -14.15 -6.39
CA ASP A 146 -11.15 -15.02 -7.51
C ASP A 146 -9.66 -15.35 -7.51
N PRO A 147 -9.24 -16.58 -7.24
CA PRO A 147 -7.82 -16.95 -7.23
C PRO A 147 -7.15 -16.84 -8.61
N GLY A 148 -7.91 -16.82 -9.68
CA GLY A 148 -7.42 -16.62 -11.05
C GLY A 148 -7.22 -15.13 -11.41
N ARG A 149 -7.68 -14.21 -10.58
CA ARG A 149 -7.61 -12.76 -10.81
C ARG A 149 -6.98 -12.02 -9.64
N VAL A 150 -5.83 -12.48 -9.18
CA VAL A 150 -5.04 -11.84 -8.13
C VAL A 150 -3.94 -11.01 -8.77
N ALA A 151 -3.82 -9.74 -8.37
CA ALA A 151 -2.70 -8.89 -8.72
C ALA A 151 -1.93 -8.47 -7.46
N LEU A 152 -0.60 -8.36 -7.57
CA LEU A 152 0.23 -7.68 -6.58
C LEU A 152 0.57 -6.28 -7.08
N ALA A 153 0.48 -5.29 -6.21
CA ALA A 153 0.86 -3.92 -6.53
C ALA A 153 1.48 -3.20 -5.34
N GLY A 154 2.06 -2.06 -5.61
CA GLY A 154 2.61 -1.18 -4.59
C GLY A 154 3.32 0.01 -5.23
N ASP A 155 3.55 1.04 -4.46
CA ASP A 155 4.32 2.20 -4.87
C ASP A 155 5.70 2.20 -4.23
N SER A 156 6.72 2.65 -4.94
CA SER A 156 8.08 2.81 -4.41
C SER A 156 8.61 1.53 -3.73
N ALA A 157 8.88 1.57 -2.41
CA ALA A 157 9.27 0.39 -1.61
C ALA A 157 8.21 -0.72 -1.67
N GLY A 158 6.92 -0.37 -1.74
CA GLY A 158 5.84 -1.34 -1.92
C GLY A 158 5.88 -2.02 -3.30
N GLY A 159 6.22 -1.29 -4.36
CA GLY A 159 6.44 -1.89 -5.68
C GLY A 159 7.61 -2.87 -5.69
N HIS A 160 8.68 -2.56 -4.95
CA HIS A 160 9.78 -3.50 -4.71
C HIS A 160 9.31 -4.76 -3.98
N LEU A 161 8.49 -4.60 -2.92
CA LEU A 161 7.92 -5.75 -2.20
C LEU A 161 7.04 -6.62 -3.11
N ALA A 162 6.19 -6.02 -3.96
CA ALA A 162 5.37 -6.75 -4.91
C ALA A 162 6.25 -7.61 -5.86
N LEU A 163 7.30 -7.00 -6.44
CA LEU A 163 8.22 -7.69 -7.35
C LEU A 163 8.95 -8.84 -6.65
N VAL A 164 9.57 -8.57 -5.50
CA VAL A 164 10.34 -9.59 -4.77
C VAL A 164 9.44 -10.71 -4.27
N THR A 165 8.22 -10.40 -3.83
CA THR A 165 7.24 -11.42 -3.42
C THR A 165 6.89 -12.34 -4.59
N THR A 166 6.62 -11.79 -5.78
CA THR A 166 6.37 -12.60 -6.98
C THR A 166 7.54 -13.52 -7.32
N LEU A 167 8.77 -13.00 -7.24
CA LEU A 167 9.98 -13.80 -7.48
C LEU A 167 10.16 -14.93 -6.44
N ARG A 168 9.87 -14.65 -5.17
CA ARG A 168 9.93 -15.64 -4.09
C ARG A 168 8.84 -16.71 -4.23
N LEU A 169 7.63 -16.34 -4.61
CA LEU A 169 6.56 -17.30 -4.93
C LEU A 169 6.99 -18.24 -6.07
N LYS A 170 7.54 -17.66 -7.14
CA LYS A 170 8.06 -18.44 -8.27
C LYS A 170 9.17 -19.41 -7.84
N ALA A 171 10.13 -18.96 -7.06
CA ALA A 171 11.22 -19.79 -6.55
C ALA A 171 10.73 -20.92 -5.66
N ALA A 172 9.64 -20.72 -4.92
CA ALA A 172 9.02 -21.72 -4.06
C ALA A 172 8.06 -22.67 -4.82
N GLY A 173 7.84 -22.49 -6.13
CA GLY A 173 6.86 -23.27 -6.90
C GLY A 173 5.41 -23.02 -6.45
N ALA A 174 5.14 -21.90 -5.80
CA ALA A 174 3.81 -21.51 -5.34
C ALA A 174 2.98 -20.90 -6.47
N ALA A 175 1.66 -20.81 -6.27
CA ALA A 175 0.77 -20.13 -7.21
C ALA A 175 1.21 -18.67 -7.40
N LEU A 176 1.24 -18.23 -8.65
CA LEU A 176 1.64 -16.86 -8.99
C LEU A 176 0.41 -15.97 -9.14
N PRO A 177 0.54 -14.65 -8.85
CA PRO A 177 -0.49 -13.69 -9.21
C PRO A 177 -0.65 -13.63 -10.73
N ALA A 178 -1.86 -13.31 -11.19
CA ALA A 178 -2.18 -13.16 -12.61
C ALA A 178 -1.58 -11.87 -13.20
N ALA A 179 -1.30 -10.86 -12.36
CA ALA A 179 -0.72 -9.59 -12.76
C ALA A 179 0.14 -8.98 -11.64
N GLN A 180 0.98 -8.02 -12.06
CA GLN A 180 1.83 -7.22 -11.19
C GLN A 180 2.00 -5.82 -11.77
#